data_d69fade1c1050f70f3e85310d3e4c6d1
#
_entry.id   d69fade1c1050f70f3e85310d3e4c6d1
#
_cell.length_a   1.000
_cell.length_b   1.000
_cell.length_c   1.000
_cell.angle_alpha   90.00
_cell.angle_beta   90.00
_cell.angle_gamma   90.00
#
_symmetry.space_group_name_H-M   'P 1'
#
loop_
_entity.id
_entity.type
_entity.pdbx_description
1 polymer ?
#
loop_
_entity_poly.entity_id
_entity_poly.type
_entity_poly.pdbx_seq_one_letter_code
_entity_poly.pdbx_strand_id
1 'polypeptide(L)'
;MKSDTRRRIVAVVGDAVVTAGTSKDLLAENIGRALVDAGFRVMTGGLGGVMESACRGARMSSRYAPGDTVGVLPGHDPSEANPYVDIVIPSGLDHVRNSIVAHADALVAVGGGAGTMSEICLAWIYKRLIIAVRVDGWSGRVADQRIDERVRYPEVPDDRAFGANTAAEVVHILNERMADFNRSHHSVRRRP
;
A
#
# COMPACT_ATOMS: atom_id res chain seq x y z
N MET A 1 14.04 16.52 -17.69
CA MET A 1 13.19 15.56 -16.97
C MET A 1 11.73 15.93 -17.22
N LYS A 2 10.91 15.03 -17.78
CA LYS A 2 9.45 15.27 -17.80
C LYS A 2 8.98 15.24 -16.35
N SER A 3 8.33 16.31 -15.87
CA SER A 3 7.66 16.27 -14.57
C SER A 3 6.66 15.13 -14.58
N ASP A 4 6.78 14.19 -13.63
CA ASP A 4 5.78 13.13 -13.45
C ASP A 4 4.52 13.80 -12.91
N THR A 5 3.58 14.10 -13.80
CA THR A 5 2.31 14.76 -13.46
C THR A 5 1.24 13.77 -13.00
N ARG A 6 1.55 12.45 -13.01
CA ARG A 6 0.58 11.45 -12.57
C ARG A 6 0.42 11.47 -11.04
N ARG A 7 -0.80 11.30 -10.58
CA ARG A 7 -1.06 11.07 -9.16
C ARG A 7 -0.47 9.71 -8.75
N ARG A 8 0.32 9.73 -7.69
CA ARG A 8 0.96 8.52 -7.16
C ARG A 8 -0.05 7.62 -6.47
N ILE A 9 0.21 6.32 -6.52
CA ILE A 9 -0.64 5.28 -5.95
C ILE A 9 0.07 4.70 -4.73
N VAL A 10 -0.62 4.65 -3.60
CA VAL A 10 -0.16 4.01 -2.37
C VAL A 10 -0.99 2.76 -2.14
N ALA A 11 -0.34 1.60 -2.05
CA ALA A 11 -1.01 0.36 -1.68
C ALA A 11 -1.26 0.33 -0.18
N VAL A 12 -2.46 -0.08 0.24
CA VAL A 12 -2.79 -0.39 1.63
C VAL A 12 -3.14 -1.87 1.72
N VAL A 13 -2.35 -2.61 2.50
CA VAL A 13 -2.46 -4.06 2.67
C VAL A 13 -2.56 -4.42 4.15
N GLY A 14 -3.18 -5.55 4.48
CA GLY A 14 -3.33 -5.93 5.89
C GLY A 14 -4.26 -7.12 6.09
N ASP A 15 -4.85 -7.19 7.29
CA ASP A 15 -5.78 -8.26 7.65
C ASP A 15 -7.00 -8.31 6.72
N ALA A 16 -7.32 -9.52 6.22
CA ALA A 16 -8.48 -9.74 5.37
C ALA A 16 -9.81 -9.65 6.13
N VAL A 17 -9.77 -9.78 7.46
CA VAL A 17 -10.93 -9.65 8.33
C VAL A 17 -10.59 -8.72 9.49
N VAL A 18 -11.36 -7.67 9.66
CA VAL A 18 -11.26 -6.73 10.80
C VAL A 18 -12.67 -6.42 11.28
N THR A 19 -12.86 -6.46 12.59
CA THR A 19 -14.15 -6.08 13.19
C THR A 19 -14.36 -4.57 13.09
N ALA A 20 -15.49 -4.15 12.56
CA ALA A 20 -15.86 -2.75 12.42
C ALA A 20 -15.81 -2.00 13.77
N GLY A 21 -15.31 -0.77 13.78
CA GLY A 21 -15.19 0.07 14.96
C GLY A 21 -13.99 -0.25 15.86
N THR A 22 -13.22 -1.28 15.58
CA THR A 22 -11.98 -1.56 16.33
C THR A 22 -10.90 -0.52 16.01
N SER A 23 -9.88 -0.41 16.88
CA SER A 23 -8.77 0.50 16.68
C SER A 23 -8.05 0.28 15.33
N LYS A 24 -7.92 -0.99 14.89
CA LYS A 24 -7.30 -1.33 13.61
C LYS A 24 -8.17 -0.92 12.41
N ASP A 25 -9.49 -1.13 12.49
CA ASP A 25 -10.45 -0.68 11.47
C ASP A 25 -10.40 0.84 11.30
N LEU A 26 -10.53 1.58 12.41
CA LEU A 26 -10.48 3.04 12.41
C LEU A 26 -9.13 3.60 11.95
N LEU A 27 -8.04 2.91 12.28
CA LEU A 27 -6.71 3.31 11.84
C LEU A 27 -6.56 3.14 10.33
N ALA A 28 -6.98 2.00 9.77
CA ALA A 28 -6.96 1.76 8.32
C ALA A 28 -7.85 2.76 7.57
N GLU A 29 -9.04 3.07 8.10
CA GLU A 29 -9.94 4.09 7.58
C GLU A 29 -9.29 5.48 7.59
N ASN A 30 -8.71 5.89 8.72
CA ASN A 30 -7.99 7.16 8.82
C ASN A 30 -6.79 7.25 7.86
N ILE A 31 -6.07 6.15 7.64
CA ILE A 31 -4.98 6.07 6.66
C ILE A 31 -5.53 6.31 5.26
N GLY A 32 -6.59 5.61 4.86
CA GLY A 32 -7.21 5.79 3.54
C GLY A 32 -7.63 7.23 3.27
N ARG A 33 -8.28 7.87 4.24
CA ARG A 33 -8.68 9.27 4.17
C ARG A 33 -7.47 10.21 4.04
N ALA A 34 -6.48 10.04 4.90
CA ALA A 34 -5.29 10.89 4.92
C ALA A 34 -4.47 10.77 3.61
N LEU A 35 -4.42 9.59 2.99
CA LEU A 35 -3.78 9.39 1.70
C LEU A 35 -4.45 10.22 0.60
N VAL A 36 -5.78 10.21 0.51
CA VAL A 36 -6.52 11.02 -0.49
C VAL A 36 -6.41 12.50 -0.17
N ASP A 37 -6.50 12.90 1.11
CA ASP A 37 -6.27 14.29 1.55
C ASP A 37 -4.88 14.80 1.14
N ALA A 38 -3.87 13.92 1.15
CA ALA A 38 -2.50 14.22 0.71
C ALA A 38 -2.30 14.14 -0.82
N GLY A 39 -3.34 13.80 -1.59
CA GLY A 39 -3.32 13.78 -3.06
C GLY A 39 -2.90 12.43 -3.67
N PHE A 40 -2.78 11.37 -2.88
CA PHE A 40 -2.52 10.01 -3.39
C PHE A 40 -3.81 9.32 -3.84
N ARG A 41 -3.65 8.25 -4.64
CA ARG A 41 -4.67 7.23 -4.84
C ARG A 41 -4.41 6.04 -3.93
N VAL A 42 -5.47 5.37 -3.49
CA VAL A 42 -5.40 4.18 -2.65
C VAL A 42 -5.58 2.94 -3.53
N MET A 43 -4.64 2.01 -3.48
CA MET A 43 -4.76 0.69 -4.09
C MET A 43 -4.85 -0.37 -2.99
N THR A 44 -5.70 -1.37 -3.19
CA THR A 44 -5.86 -2.50 -2.26
C THR A 44 -6.06 -3.80 -3.02
N GLY A 45 -6.15 -4.90 -2.28
CA GLY A 45 -6.60 -6.19 -2.84
C GLY A 45 -8.08 -6.26 -3.16
N GLY A 46 -8.85 -5.20 -2.90
CA GLY A 46 -10.25 -5.07 -3.29
C GLY A 46 -11.27 -5.79 -2.42
N LEU A 47 -10.85 -6.61 -1.45
CA LEU A 47 -11.72 -7.40 -0.58
C LEU A 47 -12.01 -6.69 0.76
N GLY A 48 -12.42 -7.44 1.79
CA GLY A 48 -12.79 -6.93 3.11
C GLY A 48 -11.61 -6.56 4.02
N GLY A 49 -11.91 -6.35 5.30
CA GLY A 49 -10.94 -6.03 6.34
C GLY A 49 -10.25 -4.69 6.14
N VAL A 50 -8.92 -4.64 6.35
CA VAL A 50 -8.11 -3.43 6.17
C VAL A 50 -8.29 -2.81 4.79
N MET A 51 -8.46 -3.62 3.74
CA MET A 51 -8.65 -3.16 2.37
C MET A 51 -9.95 -2.35 2.23
N GLU A 52 -11.04 -2.87 2.78
CA GLU A 52 -12.33 -2.19 2.78
C GLU A 52 -12.31 -0.93 3.64
N SER A 53 -11.75 -1.00 4.85
CA SER A 53 -11.63 0.15 5.76
C SER A 53 -10.84 1.29 5.11
N ALA A 54 -9.73 0.99 4.43
CA ALA A 54 -8.95 2.00 3.73
C ALA A 54 -9.71 2.64 2.55
N CYS A 55 -10.44 1.84 1.75
CA CYS A 55 -11.27 2.37 0.66
C CYS A 55 -12.43 3.22 1.19
N ARG A 56 -13.09 2.78 2.29
CA ARG A 56 -14.13 3.55 2.98
C ARG A 56 -13.59 4.90 3.45
N GLY A 57 -12.44 4.90 4.11
CA GLY A 57 -11.78 6.12 4.56
C GLY A 57 -11.39 7.05 3.41
N ALA A 58 -10.88 6.52 2.32
CA ALA A 58 -10.57 7.30 1.12
C ALA A 58 -11.79 8.10 0.62
N ARG A 59 -12.98 7.46 0.58
CA ARG A 59 -14.23 8.12 0.19
C ARG A 59 -14.73 9.19 1.19
N MET A 60 -14.25 9.17 2.42
CA MET A 60 -14.55 10.20 3.43
C MET A 60 -13.70 11.46 3.29
N SER A 61 -12.69 11.47 2.43
CA SER A 61 -11.88 12.66 2.16
C SER A 61 -12.72 13.73 1.45
N SER A 62 -12.57 14.99 1.86
CA SER A 62 -13.16 16.13 1.14
C SER A 62 -12.54 16.35 -0.26
N ARG A 63 -11.41 15.72 -0.53
CA ARG A 63 -10.70 15.78 -1.82
C ARG A 63 -10.93 14.54 -2.69
N TYR A 64 -11.79 13.63 -2.23
CA TYR A 64 -12.10 12.41 -2.95
C TYR A 64 -12.72 12.72 -4.33
N ALA A 65 -12.27 11.96 -5.32
CA ALA A 65 -12.86 11.95 -6.66
C ALA A 65 -12.97 10.50 -7.18
N PRO A 66 -13.94 10.19 -8.06
CA PRO A 66 -14.03 8.87 -8.68
C PRO A 66 -12.72 8.44 -9.32
N GLY A 67 -12.30 7.20 -9.05
CA GLY A 67 -11.00 6.65 -9.46
C GLY A 67 -9.88 6.81 -8.40
N ASP A 68 -10.20 7.30 -7.21
CA ASP A 68 -9.23 7.40 -6.13
C ASP A 68 -9.01 6.09 -5.39
N THR A 69 -9.90 5.11 -5.55
CA THR A 69 -9.75 3.77 -4.99
C THR A 69 -9.64 2.72 -6.09
N VAL A 70 -8.63 1.86 -5.99
CA VAL A 70 -8.35 0.77 -6.93
C VAL A 70 -8.30 -0.55 -6.17
N GLY A 71 -9.05 -1.54 -6.63
CA GLY A 71 -9.06 -2.89 -6.06
C GLY A 71 -8.57 -3.92 -7.08
N VAL A 72 -7.52 -4.67 -6.74
CA VAL A 72 -7.01 -5.77 -7.57
C VAL A 72 -7.47 -7.09 -6.97
N LEU A 73 -8.55 -7.65 -7.52
CA LEU A 73 -9.16 -8.88 -7.01
C LEU A 73 -8.37 -10.12 -7.41
N PRO A 74 -8.36 -11.16 -6.57
CA PRO A 74 -7.77 -12.46 -6.90
C PRO A 74 -8.59 -13.22 -7.95
N GLY A 75 -9.91 -13.11 -7.88
CA GLY A 75 -10.88 -13.81 -8.73
C GLY A 75 -11.15 -13.10 -10.05
N HIS A 76 -12.15 -13.63 -10.77
CA HIS A 76 -12.61 -13.12 -12.07
C HIS A 76 -13.89 -12.27 -11.94
N ASP A 77 -14.59 -12.36 -10.80
CA ASP A 77 -15.87 -11.70 -10.60
C ASP A 77 -15.68 -10.30 -9.99
N PRO A 78 -15.96 -9.22 -10.74
CA PRO A 78 -15.85 -7.86 -10.21
C PRO A 78 -16.82 -7.56 -9.06
N SER A 79 -17.91 -8.34 -8.92
CA SER A 79 -18.89 -8.15 -7.84
C SER A 79 -18.38 -8.52 -6.45
N GLU A 80 -17.24 -9.23 -6.36
CA GLU A 80 -16.56 -9.55 -5.11
C GLU A 80 -15.85 -8.34 -4.47
N ALA A 81 -15.71 -7.24 -5.21
CA ALA A 81 -15.10 -6.02 -4.69
C ALA A 81 -15.92 -5.42 -3.55
N ASN A 82 -15.24 -4.90 -2.53
CA ASN A 82 -15.93 -4.11 -1.53
C ASN A 82 -16.56 -2.84 -2.15
N PRO A 83 -17.67 -2.31 -1.57
CA PRO A 83 -18.48 -1.27 -2.20
C PRO A 83 -17.79 0.11 -2.32
N TYR A 84 -16.60 0.24 -1.77
CA TYR A 84 -15.83 1.50 -1.75
C TYR A 84 -14.74 1.56 -2.83
N VAL A 85 -14.58 0.51 -3.64
CA VAL A 85 -13.65 0.48 -4.77
C VAL A 85 -14.28 1.14 -5.99
N ASP A 86 -13.57 2.07 -6.64
CA ASP A 86 -14.02 2.72 -7.86
C ASP A 86 -13.57 1.96 -9.11
N ILE A 87 -12.29 1.56 -9.13
CA ILE A 87 -11.69 0.85 -10.26
C ILE A 87 -11.44 -0.59 -9.81
N VAL A 88 -12.26 -1.50 -10.29
CA VAL A 88 -12.16 -2.93 -9.98
C VAL A 88 -11.36 -3.63 -11.09
N ILE A 89 -10.30 -4.35 -10.71
CA ILE A 89 -9.47 -5.16 -11.61
C ILE A 89 -9.61 -6.64 -11.20
N PRO A 90 -10.52 -7.40 -11.82
CA PRO A 90 -10.68 -8.84 -11.56
C PRO A 90 -9.55 -9.59 -12.28
N SER A 91 -8.42 -9.80 -11.60
CA SER A 91 -7.20 -10.26 -12.24
C SER A 91 -7.20 -11.74 -12.61
N GLY A 92 -7.95 -12.58 -11.88
CA GLY A 92 -7.92 -14.04 -12.04
C GLY A 92 -6.57 -14.69 -11.70
N LEU A 93 -5.69 -13.98 -10.99
CA LEU A 93 -4.32 -14.41 -10.69
C LEU A 93 -4.15 -14.97 -9.27
N ASP A 94 -5.25 -15.11 -8.52
CA ASP A 94 -5.21 -15.55 -7.13
C ASP A 94 -4.14 -14.75 -6.33
N HIS A 95 -3.29 -15.40 -5.56
CA HIS A 95 -2.25 -14.74 -4.77
C HIS A 95 -1.13 -14.10 -5.61
N VAL A 96 -0.97 -14.49 -6.88
CA VAL A 96 0.02 -13.85 -7.78
C VAL A 96 -0.29 -12.37 -8.00
N ARG A 97 -1.56 -11.94 -7.88
CA ARG A 97 -1.95 -10.53 -7.98
C ARG A 97 -1.30 -9.64 -6.89
N ASN A 98 -0.80 -10.22 -5.79
CA ASN A 98 -0.05 -9.49 -4.76
C ASN A 98 1.14 -8.74 -5.37
N SER A 99 1.73 -9.28 -6.45
CA SER A 99 2.77 -8.62 -7.22
C SER A 99 2.30 -7.30 -7.84
N ILE A 100 1.05 -7.23 -8.31
CA ILE A 100 0.49 -6.00 -8.90
C ILE A 100 0.29 -4.95 -7.80
N VAL A 101 -0.28 -5.34 -6.67
CA VAL A 101 -0.50 -4.45 -5.52
C VAL A 101 0.83 -3.91 -5.00
N ALA A 102 1.84 -4.78 -4.85
CA ALA A 102 3.17 -4.42 -4.38
C ALA A 102 3.97 -3.51 -5.35
N HIS A 103 3.52 -3.37 -6.62
CA HIS A 103 4.12 -2.45 -7.61
C HIS A 103 3.66 -0.99 -7.47
N ALA A 104 2.73 -0.69 -6.56
CA ALA A 104 2.37 0.70 -6.25
C ALA A 104 3.61 1.55 -5.94
N ASP A 105 3.49 2.87 -5.93
CA ASP A 105 4.63 3.78 -5.66
C ASP A 105 5.16 3.64 -4.23
N ALA A 106 4.29 3.30 -3.28
CA ALA A 106 4.62 2.92 -1.91
C ALA A 106 3.62 1.89 -1.39
N LEU A 107 3.98 1.20 -0.30
CA LEU A 107 3.13 0.22 0.38
C LEU A 107 3.00 0.58 1.86
N VAL A 108 1.77 0.61 2.36
CA VAL A 108 1.41 0.75 3.76
C VAL A 108 0.81 -0.56 4.25
N ALA A 109 1.45 -1.20 5.21
CA ALA A 109 0.97 -2.44 5.82
C ALA A 109 0.34 -2.19 7.18
N VAL A 110 -0.85 -2.77 7.44
CA VAL A 110 -1.62 -2.65 8.69
C VAL A 110 -2.00 -4.05 9.19
N GLY A 111 -1.27 -4.57 10.15
CA GLY A 111 -1.43 -5.95 10.63
C GLY A 111 -1.02 -6.98 9.61
N GLY A 112 -1.89 -7.95 9.36
CA GLY A 112 -1.81 -8.89 8.28
C GLY A 112 -1.11 -10.21 8.56
N GLY A 113 -1.48 -11.22 7.76
CA GLY A 113 -0.93 -12.57 7.74
C GLY A 113 0.07 -12.81 6.62
N ALA A 114 0.16 -14.06 6.15
CA ALA A 114 1.11 -14.49 5.11
C ALA A 114 0.94 -13.74 3.77
N GLY A 115 -0.30 -13.44 3.36
CA GLY A 115 -0.57 -12.65 2.16
C GLY A 115 0.06 -11.26 2.26
N THR A 116 -0.16 -10.56 3.37
CA THR A 116 0.44 -9.24 3.63
C THR A 116 1.96 -9.31 3.67
N MET A 117 2.54 -10.37 4.29
CA MET A 117 3.99 -10.53 4.29
C MET A 117 4.54 -10.76 2.88
N SER A 118 3.83 -11.49 2.02
CA SER A 118 4.21 -11.66 0.62
C SER A 118 4.25 -10.32 -0.13
N GLU A 119 3.26 -9.45 0.09
CA GLU A 119 3.22 -8.10 -0.51
C GLU A 119 4.35 -7.21 0.01
N ILE A 120 4.68 -7.28 1.30
CA ILE A 120 5.83 -6.59 1.89
C ILE A 120 7.15 -7.06 1.25
N CYS A 121 7.35 -8.38 1.11
CA CYS A 121 8.54 -8.95 0.47
C CYS A 121 8.64 -8.54 -1.01
N LEU A 122 7.54 -8.57 -1.74
CA LEU A 122 7.50 -8.14 -3.14
C LEU A 122 7.80 -6.64 -3.27
N ALA A 123 7.20 -5.80 -2.43
CA ALA A 123 7.49 -4.36 -2.41
C ALA A 123 8.96 -4.08 -2.09
N TRP A 124 9.57 -4.87 -1.20
CA TRP A 124 11.00 -4.80 -0.92
C TRP A 124 11.84 -5.14 -2.15
N ILE A 125 11.53 -6.23 -2.84
CA ILE A 125 12.19 -6.65 -4.09
C ILE A 125 12.04 -5.58 -5.18
N TYR A 126 10.86 -4.96 -5.28
CA TYR A 126 10.56 -3.90 -6.25
C TYR A 126 11.10 -2.53 -5.85
N LYS A 127 11.85 -2.47 -4.76
CA LYS A 127 12.47 -1.24 -4.26
C LYS A 127 11.45 -0.13 -3.94
N ARG A 128 10.28 -0.50 -3.40
CA ARG A 128 9.26 0.47 -3.00
C ARG A 128 9.50 0.96 -1.58
N LEU A 129 9.05 2.18 -1.29
CA LEU A 129 8.93 2.66 0.08
C LEU A 129 7.90 1.80 0.80
N ILE A 130 8.26 1.27 1.96
CA ILE A 130 7.39 0.46 2.80
C ILE A 130 7.19 1.16 4.12
N ILE A 131 5.93 1.34 4.51
CA ILE A 131 5.53 1.85 5.82
C ILE A 131 4.76 0.74 6.52
N ALA A 132 5.24 0.35 7.69
CA ALA A 132 4.67 -0.73 8.49
C ALA A 132 4.06 -0.16 9.76
N VAL A 133 2.74 -0.29 9.90
CA VAL A 133 2.02 0.24 11.07
C VAL A 133 2.27 -0.68 12.27
N ARG A 134 2.57 -0.09 13.45
CA ARG A 134 2.88 -0.82 14.69
C ARG A 134 1.61 -1.33 15.37
N VAL A 135 0.99 -2.33 14.75
CA VAL A 135 -0.16 -3.08 15.28
C VAL A 135 0.11 -4.57 15.17
N ASP A 136 -0.66 -5.39 15.88
CA ASP A 136 -0.53 -6.85 15.83
C ASP A 136 -0.65 -7.39 14.40
N GLY A 137 0.27 -8.30 14.05
CA GLY A 137 0.42 -8.90 12.73
C GLY A 137 1.80 -8.67 12.13
N TRP A 138 1.95 -8.95 10.83
CA TRP A 138 3.27 -8.82 10.18
C TRP A 138 3.75 -7.38 10.08
N SER A 139 2.86 -6.41 9.92
CA SER A 139 3.29 -5.01 9.88
C SER A 139 4.02 -4.60 11.17
N GLY A 140 3.49 -4.97 12.34
CA GLY A 140 4.14 -4.64 13.61
C GLY A 140 5.48 -5.37 13.82
N ARG A 141 5.61 -6.59 13.26
CA ARG A 141 6.85 -7.38 13.36
C ARG A 141 7.99 -6.81 12.51
N VAL A 142 7.66 -6.24 11.34
CA VAL A 142 8.68 -5.69 10.42
C VAL A 142 8.87 -4.19 10.56
N ALA A 143 8.07 -3.51 11.37
CA ALA A 143 8.22 -2.07 11.62
C ALA A 143 9.63 -1.74 12.12
N ASP A 144 10.29 -0.81 11.44
CA ASP A 144 11.67 -0.38 11.65
C ASP A 144 12.73 -1.46 11.41
N GLN A 145 12.35 -2.54 10.71
CA GLN A 145 13.27 -3.61 10.36
C GLN A 145 13.59 -3.60 8.86
N ARG A 146 14.75 -4.10 8.52
CA ARG A 146 15.06 -4.51 7.16
C ARG A 146 14.41 -5.86 6.89
N ILE A 147 14.00 -6.09 5.65
CA ILE A 147 13.41 -7.40 5.26
C ILE A 147 14.52 -8.41 4.99
N ASP A 148 15.65 -7.96 4.42
CA ASP A 148 16.86 -8.77 4.21
C ASP A 148 18.10 -7.87 4.21
N GLU A 149 19.30 -8.48 4.11
CA GLU A 149 20.57 -7.79 4.16
C GLU A 149 20.98 -7.09 2.85
N ARG A 150 20.20 -7.20 1.78
CA ARG A 150 20.54 -6.58 0.50
C ARG A 150 20.42 -5.07 0.57
N VAL A 151 21.44 -4.38 0.08
CA VAL A 151 21.41 -2.91 -0.06
C VAL A 151 20.59 -2.55 -1.29
N ARG A 152 19.36 -2.06 -1.08
CA ARG A 152 18.47 -1.63 -2.16
C ARG A 152 18.84 -0.26 -2.69
N TYR A 153 19.22 0.65 -1.80
CA TYR A 153 19.57 2.03 -2.06
C TYR A 153 20.83 2.40 -1.26
N PRO A 154 22.02 2.42 -1.89
CA PRO A 154 23.25 2.82 -1.21
C PRO A 154 23.21 4.25 -0.63
N GLU A 155 22.42 5.12 -1.24
CA GLU A 155 22.23 6.51 -0.83
C GLU A 155 21.22 6.70 0.32
N VAL A 156 20.52 5.63 0.73
CA VAL A 156 19.57 5.63 1.85
C VAL A 156 20.06 4.63 2.90
N PRO A 157 21.01 5.02 3.76
CA PRO A 157 21.66 4.09 4.70
C PRO A 157 20.70 3.55 5.76
N ASP A 158 19.60 4.25 6.04
CA ASP A 158 18.56 3.88 6.98
C ASP A 158 17.37 3.14 6.32
N ASP A 159 17.55 2.61 5.09
CA ASP A 159 16.53 1.89 4.33
C ASP A 159 15.99 0.68 5.11
N ARG A 160 14.67 0.68 5.34
CA ARG A 160 13.92 -0.31 6.12
C ARG A 160 12.42 -0.23 5.81
N ALA A 161 11.61 -1.08 6.42
CA ALA A 161 10.18 -0.85 6.55
C ALA A 161 9.96 0.18 7.66
N PHE A 162 9.63 1.43 7.30
CA PHE A 162 9.51 2.53 8.26
C PHE A 162 8.27 2.34 9.13
N GLY A 163 8.43 2.37 10.45
CA GLY A 163 7.34 2.19 11.39
C GLY A 163 6.51 3.45 11.56
N ALA A 164 5.17 3.30 11.64
CA ALA A 164 4.22 4.37 11.93
C ALA A 164 3.18 3.91 12.95
N ASN A 165 2.62 4.83 13.73
CA ASN A 165 1.53 4.56 14.68
C ASN A 165 0.21 5.21 14.26
N THR A 166 0.26 6.24 13.43
CA THR A 166 -0.89 7.05 13.05
C THR A 166 -0.94 7.33 11.55
N ALA A 167 -2.11 7.69 11.04
CA ALA A 167 -2.27 8.11 9.64
C ALA A 167 -1.44 9.37 9.32
N ALA A 168 -1.26 10.27 10.27
CA ALA A 168 -0.43 11.46 10.09
C ALA A 168 1.05 11.10 9.92
N GLU A 169 1.57 10.16 10.71
CA GLU A 169 2.94 9.65 10.55
C GLU A 169 3.13 8.94 9.20
N VAL A 170 2.14 8.17 8.73
CA VAL A 170 2.18 7.54 7.40
C VAL A 170 2.35 8.60 6.32
N VAL A 171 1.52 9.65 6.32
CA VAL A 171 1.60 10.72 5.31
C VAL A 171 2.91 11.51 5.42
N HIS A 172 3.37 11.76 6.65
CA HIS A 172 4.66 12.42 6.88
C HIS A 172 5.82 11.64 6.25
N ILE A 173 5.91 10.33 6.52
CA ILE A 173 6.95 9.46 5.94
C ILE A 173 6.85 9.44 4.40
N LEU A 174 5.63 9.35 3.84
CA LEU A 174 5.44 9.40 2.39
C LEU A 174 5.99 10.70 1.78
N ASN A 175 5.66 11.84 2.37
CA ASN A 175 6.08 13.14 1.86
C ASN A 175 7.61 13.34 1.96
N GLU A 176 8.23 12.87 3.02
CA GLU A 176 9.67 13.00 3.22
C GLU A 176 10.48 12.03 2.35
N ARG A 177 10.03 10.77 2.25
CA ARG A 177 10.86 9.68 1.74
C ARG A 177 10.52 9.21 0.32
N MET A 178 9.31 9.49 -0.19
CA MET A 178 8.89 8.92 -1.48
C MET A 178 9.83 9.32 -2.65
N ALA A 179 10.48 10.46 -2.58
CA ALA A 179 11.42 10.90 -3.61
C ALA A 179 12.66 9.98 -3.69
N ASP A 180 13.12 9.47 -2.55
CA ASP A 180 14.29 8.61 -2.45
C ASP A 180 14.02 7.22 -3.06
N PHE A 181 12.76 6.77 -3.03
CA PHE A 181 12.31 5.44 -3.49
C PHE A 181 11.68 5.46 -4.89
N ASN A 182 11.93 6.49 -5.69
CA ASN A 182 11.29 6.68 -7.01
C ASN A 182 12.03 5.99 -8.16
N ARG A 183 12.93 5.04 -7.90
CA ARG A 183 13.65 4.33 -8.96
C ARG A 183 12.78 3.25 -9.57
N SER A 184 12.67 3.28 -10.88
CA SER A 184 12.04 2.20 -11.63
C SER A 184 12.87 0.93 -11.49
N HIS A 185 12.24 -0.19 -11.11
CA HIS A 185 12.87 -1.49 -11.18
C HIS A 185 12.97 -1.89 -12.66
N HIS A 186 14.14 -1.75 -13.25
CA HIS A 186 14.38 -2.21 -14.63
C HIS A 186 14.73 -3.68 -14.62
N SER A 187 13.75 -4.55 -14.78
CA SER A 187 13.95 -5.99 -14.96
C SER A 187 14.52 -6.32 -16.35
N VAL A 188 14.35 -5.44 -17.31
CA VAL A 188 14.85 -5.60 -18.67
C VAL A 188 15.72 -4.40 -19.05
N ARG A 189 17.03 -4.59 -19.17
CA ARG A 189 17.90 -3.57 -19.77
C ARG A 189 17.48 -3.37 -21.22
N ARG A 190 17.08 -2.16 -21.61
CA ARG A 190 16.99 -1.80 -23.02
C ARG A 190 18.37 -2.03 -23.62
N ARG A 191 18.45 -2.84 -24.66
CA ARG A 191 19.68 -2.94 -25.44
C ARG A 191 19.99 -1.56 -26.00
N PRO A 192 21.26 -1.15 -26.02
CA PRO A 192 21.67 0.10 -26.61
C PRO A 192 21.29 0.16 -28.10
#